data_ce1d59ad381941861851ae401a91e08f
#
_entry.id   ce1d59ad381941861851ae401a91e08f
#
_cell.length_a   1.000
_cell.length_b   1.000
_cell.length_c   1.000
_cell.angle_alpha   90.00
_cell.angle_beta   90.00
_cell.angle_gamma   90.00
#
_symmetry.space_group_name_H-M   'P 1'
#
loop_
_entity.id
_entity.type
_entity.pdbx_description
1 polymer ?
#
loop_
_entity_poly.entity_id
_entity_poly.type
_entity_poly.pdbx_seq_one_letter_code
_entity_poly.pdbx_strand_id
1 'polypeptide(L)'
;FKIEDKKNKKNKLFSSEVSKTILEWMENVVEIGTGNGSKIDGYRIGGKTGTSQKAINGIYTTKKVCSFVATLPINDPKYLVLVVVDEPSKAYAYGSTVAVPVAKEIIESLIVLEKIPPNRKENKIIVKKP
;
A
#
# COMPACT_ATOMS: atom_id res chain seq x y z
N PHE A 1 9.21 -27.26 0.76
CA PHE A 1 10.00 -26.10 0.36
C PHE A 1 10.84 -25.67 1.55
N LYS A 2 12.16 -25.94 1.57
CA LYS A 2 13.08 -25.33 2.53
C LYS A 2 13.49 -23.98 1.97
N ILE A 3 13.03 -22.90 2.59
CA ILE A 3 13.59 -21.57 2.37
C ILE A 3 14.91 -21.57 3.14
N GLU A 4 16.03 -21.64 2.43
CA GLU A 4 17.33 -21.40 3.04
C GLU A 4 17.38 -19.92 3.42
N ASP A 5 17.45 -19.67 4.71
CA ASP A 5 17.72 -18.36 5.30
C ASP A 5 19.18 -17.98 4.98
N LYS A 6 19.41 -17.53 3.74
CA LYS A 6 20.66 -16.85 3.44
C LYS A 6 20.68 -15.61 4.33
N LYS A 7 21.59 -15.59 5.30
CA LYS A 7 21.92 -14.40 6.10
C LYS A 7 22.28 -13.27 5.13
N ASN A 8 21.27 -12.60 4.59
CA ASN A 8 21.46 -11.41 3.78
C ASN A 8 22.08 -10.35 4.69
N LYS A 9 23.33 -9.98 4.43
CA LYS A 9 23.88 -8.73 4.97
C LYS A 9 22.85 -7.65 4.63
N LYS A 10 22.21 -7.08 5.65
CA LYS A 10 21.28 -5.96 5.48
C LYS A 10 22.09 -4.77 4.99
N ASN A 11 22.20 -4.62 3.67
CA ASN A 11 22.80 -3.42 3.08
C ASN A 11 21.80 -2.29 3.22
N LYS A 12 22.18 -1.27 3.96
CA LYS A 12 21.37 -0.05 4.08
C LYS A 12 21.42 0.70 2.75
N LEU A 13 20.32 0.72 2.01
CA LEU A 13 20.22 1.37 0.69
C LEU A 13 19.96 2.88 0.82
N PHE A 14 19.18 3.31 1.81
CA PHE A 14 18.80 4.70 2.04
C PHE A 14 19.03 5.11 3.49
N SER A 15 19.18 6.41 3.74
CA SER A 15 19.20 6.93 5.10
C SER A 15 17.84 6.73 5.78
N SER A 16 17.84 6.73 7.11
CA SER A 16 16.59 6.65 7.89
C SER A 16 15.69 7.85 7.64
N GLU A 17 16.27 9.01 7.38
CA GLU A 17 15.56 10.25 7.07
C GLU A 17 14.82 10.15 5.73
N VAL A 18 15.52 9.73 4.67
CA VAL A 18 14.91 9.49 3.34
C VAL A 18 13.79 8.47 3.45
N SER A 19 14.00 7.37 4.18
CA SER A 19 12.98 6.35 4.37
C SER A 19 11.73 6.90 5.06
N LYS A 20 11.88 7.72 6.11
CA LYS A 20 10.76 8.37 6.79
C LYS A 20 9.99 9.31 5.87
N THR A 21 10.69 10.14 5.13
CA THR A 21 10.07 11.07 4.17
C THR A 21 9.26 10.33 3.11
N ILE A 22 9.79 9.22 2.57
CA ILE A 22 9.06 8.39 1.60
C ILE A 22 7.82 7.77 2.24
N LEU A 23 7.90 7.26 3.46
CA LEU A 23 6.76 6.72 4.18
C LEU A 23 5.66 7.76 4.41
N GLU A 24 6.02 9.00 4.77
CA GLU A 24 5.06 10.12 4.90
C GLU A 24 4.37 10.42 3.56
N TRP A 25 5.11 10.42 2.46
CA TRP A 25 4.51 10.60 1.13
C TRP A 25 3.60 9.42 0.74
N MET A 26 3.98 8.21 1.07
CA MET A 26 3.13 7.04 0.84
C MET A 26 1.85 7.09 1.68
N GLU A 27 1.90 7.62 2.91
CA GLU A 27 0.70 7.86 3.71
C GLU A 27 -0.23 8.88 3.03
N ASN A 28 0.30 9.98 2.50
CA ASN A 28 -0.48 10.97 1.78
C ASN A 28 -1.17 10.39 0.53
N VAL A 29 -0.56 9.41 -0.15
CA VAL A 29 -1.21 8.71 -1.28
C VAL A 29 -2.46 7.96 -0.81
N VAL A 30 -2.47 7.41 0.40
CA VAL A 30 -3.63 6.74 0.99
C VAL A 30 -4.63 7.74 1.56
N GLU A 31 -4.16 8.83 2.18
CA GLU A 31 -5.06 9.80 2.80
C GLU A 31 -5.85 10.63 1.78
N ILE A 32 -5.19 11.14 0.74
CA ILE A 32 -5.75 12.10 -0.20
C ILE A 32 -5.44 11.79 -1.68
N GLY A 33 -4.74 10.70 -1.97
CA GLY A 33 -4.30 10.35 -3.32
C GLY A 33 -4.98 9.12 -3.89
N THR A 34 -4.32 8.52 -4.90
CA THR A 34 -4.82 7.37 -5.67
C THR A 34 -4.95 6.07 -4.86
N GLY A 35 -4.37 6.01 -3.68
CA GLY A 35 -4.49 4.90 -2.73
C GLY A 35 -5.64 5.04 -1.74
N ASN A 36 -6.46 6.08 -1.82
CA ASN A 36 -7.48 6.40 -0.82
C ASN A 36 -8.50 5.25 -0.59
N GLY A 37 -8.77 4.44 -1.61
CA GLY A 37 -9.61 3.25 -1.48
C GLY A 37 -9.09 2.20 -0.48
N SER A 38 -7.80 2.26 -0.07
CA SER A 38 -7.24 1.36 0.96
C SER A 38 -7.25 1.94 2.37
N LYS A 39 -7.80 3.14 2.56
CA LYS A 39 -7.89 3.76 3.88
C LYS A 39 -8.77 2.94 4.82
N ILE A 40 -8.29 2.75 6.05
CA ILE A 40 -8.99 2.05 7.13
C ILE A 40 -8.97 2.96 8.35
N ASP A 41 -10.15 3.21 8.93
CA ASP A 41 -10.27 4.07 10.10
C ASP A 41 -9.51 3.52 11.30
N GLY A 42 -8.82 4.40 12.00
CA GLY A 42 -7.97 4.03 13.13
C GLY A 42 -6.55 3.58 12.75
N TYR A 43 -6.25 3.39 11.45
CA TYR A 43 -4.94 2.90 11.00
C TYR A 43 -4.24 3.89 10.08
N ARG A 44 -2.93 4.01 10.27
CA ARG A 44 -2.05 4.77 9.39
C ARG A 44 -1.38 3.80 8.42
N ILE A 45 -1.75 3.92 7.16
CA ILE A 45 -1.32 3.05 6.06
C ILE A 45 -0.63 3.93 5.02
N GLY A 46 0.50 3.49 4.51
CA GLY A 46 1.14 4.10 3.35
C GLY A 46 1.05 3.20 2.14
N GLY A 47 0.96 3.78 0.94
CA GLY A 47 0.92 2.98 -0.27
C GLY A 47 1.30 3.74 -1.53
N LYS A 48 1.43 3.00 -2.65
CA LYS A 48 1.67 3.55 -3.99
C LYS A 48 1.03 2.69 -5.04
N THR A 49 0.22 3.30 -5.90
CA THR A 49 -0.37 2.67 -7.08
C THR A 49 0.61 2.62 -8.24
N GLY A 50 0.50 1.61 -9.07
CA GLY A 50 1.19 1.49 -10.34
C GLY A 50 0.19 1.08 -11.45
N THR A 51 0.41 1.62 -12.65
CA THR A 51 -0.32 1.22 -13.85
C THR A 51 0.62 1.35 -15.02
N SER A 52 0.96 0.25 -15.66
CA SER A 52 1.83 0.22 -16.84
C SER A 52 1.15 -0.46 -18.01
N GLN A 53 1.44 -0.01 -19.21
CA GLN A 53 1.07 -0.72 -20.45
C GLN A 53 2.08 -1.84 -20.70
N LYS A 54 1.59 -2.95 -21.23
CA LYS A 54 2.44 -4.07 -21.68
C LYS A 54 2.99 -3.78 -23.06
N ALA A 55 4.28 -3.99 -23.23
CA ALA A 55 4.90 -4.02 -24.54
C ALA A 55 4.91 -5.47 -25.08
N ILE A 56 4.42 -5.67 -26.30
CA ILE A 56 4.48 -6.93 -27.03
C ILE A 56 5.28 -6.66 -28.31
N ASN A 57 6.36 -7.40 -28.51
CA ASN A 57 7.28 -7.20 -29.64
C ASN A 57 7.78 -5.74 -29.77
N GLY A 58 8.05 -5.10 -28.62
CA GLY A 58 8.54 -3.71 -28.57
C GLY A 58 7.49 -2.62 -28.78
N ILE A 59 6.21 -2.98 -28.94
CA ILE A 59 5.10 -2.03 -29.14
C ILE A 59 4.20 -2.03 -27.89
N TYR A 60 3.90 -0.85 -27.37
CA TYR A 60 2.92 -0.69 -26.27
C TYR A 60 1.52 -1.05 -26.74
N THR A 61 0.86 -1.88 -25.95
CA THR A 61 -0.51 -2.33 -26.20
C THR A 61 -1.51 -1.67 -25.26
N THR A 62 -2.80 -1.93 -25.43
CA THR A 62 -3.85 -1.53 -24.49
C THR A 62 -3.88 -2.39 -23.23
N LYS A 63 -3.18 -3.53 -23.23
CA LYS A 63 -3.06 -4.42 -22.08
C LYS A 63 -2.25 -3.76 -20.98
N LYS A 64 -2.67 -3.94 -19.73
CA LYS A 64 -2.06 -3.27 -18.58
C LYS A 64 -1.64 -4.26 -17.50
N VAL A 65 -0.64 -3.84 -16.72
CA VAL A 65 -0.33 -4.40 -15.40
C VAL A 65 -0.63 -3.33 -14.39
N CYS A 66 -1.53 -3.63 -13.46
CA CYS A 66 -1.94 -2.73 -12.40
C CYS A 66 -1.41 -3.25 -11.07
N SER A 67 -0.88 -2.37 -10.24
CA SER A 67 -0.33 -2.77 -8.96
C SER A 67 -0.64 -1.76 -7.85
N PHE A 68 -0.57 -2.24 -6.63
CA PHE A 68 -0.57 -1.41 -5.43
C PHE A 68 0.31 -2.06 -4.38
N VAL A 69 1.25 -1.29 -3.87
CA VAL A 69 2.02 -1.67 -2.69
C VAL A 69 1.53 -0.86 -1.50
N ALA A 70 1.35 -1.53 -0.37
CA ALA A 70 1.00 -0.89 0.89
C ALA A 70 1.91 -1.37 2.02
N THR A 71 2.11 -0.53 3.01
CA THR A 71 2.82 -0.88 4.24
C THR A 71 2.09 -0.35 5.46
N LEU A 72 2.13 -1.13 6.55
CA LEU A 72 1.46 -0.81 7.80
C LEU A 72 2.17 -1.47 9.01
N PRO A 73 2.07 -0.86 10.21
CA PRO A 73 1.71 0.54 10.49
C PRO A 73 2.76 1.49 9.88
N ILE A 74 2.37 2.66 9.36
CA ILE A 74 3.32 3.52 8.64
C ILE A 74 4.43 4.11 9.53
N ASN A 75 4.14 4.31 10.81
CA ASN A 75 5.08 4.84 11.80
C ASN A 75 6.10 3.79 12.31
N ASP A 76 5.82 2.49 12.13
CA ASP A 76 6.69 1.36 12.46
C ASP A 76 6.38 0.20 11.51
N PRO A 77 6.82 0.28 10.25
CA PRO A 77 6.43 -0.67 9.20
C PRO A 77 6.84 -2.10 9.52
N LYS A 78 5.86 -2.99 9.62
CA LYS A 78 6.04 -4.43 9.90
C LYS A 78 5.58 -5.31 8.76
N TYR A 79 4.55 -4.86 8.03
CA TYR A 79 3.93 -5.62 6.96
C TYR A 79 4.02 -4.83 5.65
N LEU A 80 4.25 -5.55 4.58
CA LEU A 80 4.20 -5.04 3.22
C LEU A 80 3.26 -5.94 2.43
N VAL A 81 2.26 -5.32 1.81
CA VAL A 81 1.28 -5.98 0.94
C VAL A 81 1.52 -5.49 -0.48
N LEU A 82 1.76 -6.40 -1.41
CA LEU A 82 1.86 -6.09 -2.82
C LEU A 82 0.78 -6.86 -3.58
N VAL A 83 -0.08 -6.14 -4.28
CA VAL A 83 -1.08 -6.71 -5.21
C VAL A 83 -0.68 -6.34 -6.63
N VAL A 84 -0.61 -7.33 -7.49
CA VAL A 84 -0.36 -7.17 -8.92
C VAL A 84 -1.48 -7.86 -9.68
N VAL A 85 -2.14 -7.12 -10.57
CA VAL A 85 -3.20 -7.63 -11.44
C VAL A 85 -2.71 -7.52 -12.88
N ASP A 86 -2.48 -8.64 -13.50
CA ASP A 86 -2.02 -8.72 -14.91
C ASP A 86 -3.22 -8.84 -15.84
N GLU A 87 -3.25 -7.99 -16.85
CA GLU A 87 -4.29 -7.93 -17.89
C GLU A 87 -5.72 -7.93 -17.31
N PRO A 88 -6.07 -6.99 -16.39
CA PRO A 88 -7.43 -6.92 -15.91
C PRO A 88 -8.42 -6.67 -17.06
N SER A 89 -9.53 -7.41 -17.04
CA SER A 89 -10.58 -7.30 -18.09
C SER A 89 -11.42 -6.03 -18.01
N LYS A 90 -11.29 -5.24 -16.93
CA LYS A 90 -12.04 -4.01 -16.72
C LYS A 90 -11.59 -2.93 -17.71
N ALA A 91 -12.53 -2.30 -18.41
CA ALA A 91 -12.24 -1.31 -19.45
C ALA A 91 -11.35 -0.14 -18.98
N TYR A 92 -11.58 0.35 -17.76
CA TYR A 92 -10.79 1.42 -17.12
C TYR A 92 -10.01 0.86 -15.94
N ALA A 93 -9.06 -0.06 -16.21
CA ALA A 93 -8.22 -0.64 -15.19
C ALA A 93 -7.07 0.29 -14.83
N TYR A 94 -6.98 0.60 -13.55
CA TYR A 94 -5.88 1.32 -12.90
C TYR A 94 -5.54 0.63 -11.59
N GLY A 95 -4.34 0.85 -11.06
CA GLY A 95 -3.97 0.34 -9.73
C GLY A 95 -5.00 0.71 -8.65
N SER A 96 -5.54 1.92 -8.71
CA SER A 96 -6.59 2.41 -7.79
C SER A 96 -7.92 1.66 -7.91
N THR A 97 -8.28 1.15 -9.09
CA THR A 97 -9.60 0.53 -9.33
C THR A 97 -9.60 -0.98 -9.25
N VAL A 98 -8.44 -1.63 -9.39
CA VAL A 98 -8.36 -3.11 -9.41
C VAL A 98 -7.42 -3.68 -8.35
N ALA A 99 -6.32 -3.02 -8.00
CA ALA A 99 -5.36 -3.53 -7.01
C ALA A 99 -5.63 -3.00 -5.59
N VAL A 100 -6.01 -1.73 -5.45
CA VAL A 100 -6.29 -1.08 -4.17
C VAL A 100 -7.41 -1.78 -3.38
N PRO A 101 -8.59 -2.13 -3.97
CA PRO A 101 -9.64 -2.81 -3.22
C PRO A 101 -9.19 -4.17 -2.67
N VAL A 102 -8.47 -4.95 -3.46
CA VAL A 102 -7.93 -6.25 -3.04
C VAL A 102 -6.92 -6.10 -1.91
N ALA A 103 -6.02 -5.11 -2.02
CA ALA A 103 -5.07 -4.83 -0.97
C ALA A 103 -5.75 -4.42 0.34
N LYS A 104 -6.85 -3.66 0.28
CA LYS A 104 -7.65 -3.29 1.45
C LYS A 104 -8.16 -4.52 2.19
N GLU A 105 -8.80 -5.46 1.50
CA GLU A 105 -9.31 -6.71 2.09
C GLU A 105 -8.20 -7.52 2.75
N ILE A 106 -7.02 -7.61 2.11
CA ILE A 106 -5.85 -8.27 2.69
C ILE A 106 -5.40 -7.55 3.96
N ILE A 107 -5.33 -6.23 3.95
CA ILE A 107 -4.90 -5.43 5.10
C ILE A 107 -5.89 -5.58 6.25
N GLU A 108 -7.19 -5.52 6.00
CA GLU A 108 -8.23 -5.75 7.01
C GLU A 108 -8.09 -7.13 7.64
N SER A 109 -7.83 -8.15 6.83
CA SER A 109 -7.56 -9.51 7.31
C SER A 109 -6.29 -9.59 8.16
N LEU A 110 -5.20 -8.95 7.74
CA LEU A 110 -3.96 -8.88 8.51
C LEU A 110 -4.16 -8.20 9.87
N ILE A 111 -4.91 -7.10 9.91
CA ILE A 111 -5.22 -6.38 11.15
C ILE A 111 -5.86 -7.32 12.17
N VAL A 112 -6.81 -8.15 11.73
CA VAL A 112 -7.49 -9.09 12.61
C VAL A 112 -6.59 -10.25 13.03
N LEU A 113 -5.93 -10.89 12.07
CA LEU A 113 -5.10 -12.08 12.31
C LEU A 113 -3.89 -11.77 13.19
N GLU A 114 -3.22 -10.66 12.92
CA GLU A 114 -2.00 -10.23 13.62
C GLU A 114 -2.30 -9.34 14.83
N LYS A 115 -3.60 -9.07 15.10
CA LYS A 115 -4.06 -8.23 16.21
C LYS A 115 -3.35 -6.87 16.24
N ILE A 116 -3.22 -6.24 15.06
CA ILE A 116 -2.55 -4.96 14.94
C ILE A 116 -3.39 -3.89 15.64
N PRO A 117 -2.85 -3.18 16.64
CA PRO A 117 -3.63 -2.16 17.33
C PRO A 117 -3.80 -0.92 16.45
N PRO A 118 -4.92 -0.18 16.58
CA PRO A 118 -5.07 1.12 15.96
C PRO A 118 -3.92 2.06 16.35
N ASN A 119 -3.40 2.78 15.38
CA ASN A 119 -2.22 3.65 15.57
C ASN A 119 -2.45 5.11 15.14
N ARG A 120 -3.69 5.45 14.77
CA ARG A 120 -4.14 6.81 14.53
C ARG A 120 -4.75 7.36 15.81
N LYS A 121 -4.26 8.50 16.27
CA LYS A 121 -4.93 9.22 17.37
C LYS A 121 -6.26 9.75 16.85
N GLU A 122 -7.36 9.36 17.46
CA GLU A 122 -8.65 10.01 17.21
C GLU A 122 -8.51 11.49 17.59
N ASN A 123 -8.75 12.39 16.65
CA ASN A 123 -9.01 13.79 16.97
C ASN A 123 -10.37 13.81 17.68
N LYS A 124 -10.38 13.75 19.01
CA LYS A 124 -11.58 14.03 19.79
C LYS A 124 -12.01 15.45 19.45
N ILE A 125 -13.01 15.57 18.61
CA ILE A 125 -13.74 16.83 18.43
C ILE A 125 -14.41 17.09 19.77
N ILE A 126 -13.82 17.98 20.56
CA ILE A 126 -14.46 18.48 21.78
C ILE A 126 -15.59 19.40 21.28
N VAL A 127 -16.77 18.82 21.10
CA VAL A 127 -17.98 19.61 20.93
C VAL A 127 -18.23 20.29 22.28
N LYS A 128 -17.80 21.56 22.40
CA LYS A 128 -18.27 22.41 23.51
C LYS A 128 -19.77 22.53 23.34
N LYS A 129 -20.53 21.89 24.25
CA LYS A 129 -21.98 22.17 24.37
C LYS A 129 -22.14 23.65 24.72
N PRO A 130 -23.15 24.30 24.12
CA PRO A 130 -23.48 25.70 24.42
C PRO A 130 -23.86 25.90 25.88
#